data_8e78a4175e4b784dd6f55d50f32c4125
#
_entry.id   8e78a4175e4b784dd6f55d50f32c4125
#
_cell.length_a   1.000
_cell.length_b   1.000
_cell.length_c   1.000
_cell.angle_alpha   90.00
_cell.angle_beta   90.00
_cell.angle_gamma   90.00
#
_symmetry.space_group_name_H-M   'P 1'
#
loop_
_entity.id
_entity.type
_entity.pdbx_description
1 polymer ?
#
loop_
_entity_poly.entity_id
_entity_poly.type
_entity_poly.pdbx_seq_one_letter_code
_entity_poly.pdbx_strand_id
1 'polypeptide(L)'
;MAALYIFNPEHDYALANNDPHFMPPASAVKFALDCALFLSYIVPEDATLFLPHSTNNKFYSVKDHTWFSETPDFQSVQPWGWDALVLHQCQEHFPSQSLEYENKVITIRRLAHRRNTIAAMEYLKQHCPDEIHLPEPAQELFNTDEIEEYIRKYQHVIFKSPYSGNGRGHLYAHERSNPTLLRQGGGVIRRQGSIMAEPLYEVVQDFAMEFRCHNGQTEFSGYSLFNTLHYGYAGNLLLTDTQIEARLTQWVPEAHLHAIQDHLRDYITHSIAPFYEGYLGVDMFVYQKDNRSYFNPMVEMNLRMTMGLAAHILVERYLHPEAKGIMRLEYQPKFGRLLQQIQNQEPLTIKDGKWHHGFLALNPVTEETQYAITINITNI
;
A
#
# COMPACT_ATOMS: atom_id res chain seq x y z
N MET A 1 10.34 17.31 15.44
CA MET A 1 11.23 18.01 14.49
C MET A 1 10.57 18.00 13.14
N ALA A 2 10.46 19.14 12.46
CA ALA A 2 9.65 19.29 11.26
C ALA A 2 10.13 18.34 10.13
N ALA A 3 9.25 17.48 9.65
CA ALA A 3 9.51 16.62 8.51
C ALA A 3 8.67 17.09 7.31
N LEU A 4 9.24 16.93 6.12
CA LEU A 4 8.60 17.22 4.86
C LEU A 4 7.97 15.95 4.30
N TYR A 5 6.66 15.94 4.12
CA TYR A 5 5.92 14.79 3.58
C TYR A 5 5.53 15.01 2.13
N ILE A 6 5.58 13.94 1.34
CA ILE A 6 5.24 13.96 -0.09
C ILE A 6 4.25 12.84 -0.38
N PHE A 7 3.12 13.18 -1.02
CA PHE A 7 2.19 12.19 -1.54
C PHE A 7 2.53 11.89 -3.01
N ASN A 8 3.25 10.79 -3.25
CA ASN A 8 3.64 10.29 -4.57
C ASN A 8 3.01 8.91 -4.85
N PRO A 9 1.68 8.86 -5.13
CA PRO A 9 0.96 7.60 -5.34
C PRO A 9 1.38 6.87 -6.62
N GLU A 10 2.14 7.51 -7.50
CA GLU A 10 2.81 6.91 -8.66
C GLU A 10 4.03 6.05 -8.33
N HIS A 11 4.40 5.94 -7.07
CA HIS A 11 5.60 5.27 -6.58
C HIS A 11 5.86 3.89 -7.22
N ASP A 12 4.84 3.01 -7.27
CA ASP A 12 5.02 1.67 -7.84
C ASP A 12 5.37 1.70 -9.34
N TYR A 13 4.85 2.70 -10.09
CA TYR A 13 5.25 2.93 -11.49
C TYR A 13 6.68 3.44 -11.60
N ALA A 14 7.07 4.35 -10.70
CA ALA A 14 8.42 4.91 -10.66
C ALA A 14 9.45 3.83 -10.28
N LEU A 15 9.16 2.96 -9.32
CA LEU A 15 9.99 1.80 -8.99
C LEU A 15 10.17 0.84 -10.17
N ALA A 16 9.08 0.56 -10.91
CA ALA A 16 9.13 -0.31 -12.08
C ALA A 16 10.02 0.26 -13.19
N ASN A 17 9.94 1.58 -13.44
CA ASN A 17 10.72 2.26 -14.46
C ASN A 17 12.17 2.53 -14.05
N ASN A 18 12.41 2.87 -12.79
CA ASN A 18 13.72 3.22 -12.23
C ASN A 18 14.45 4.33 -13.02
N ASP A 19 13.68 5.31 -13.47
CA ASP A 19 14.19 6.45 -14.24
C ASP A 19 13.86 7.74 -13.45
N PRO A 20 14.87 8.57 -13.09
CA PRO A 20 14.64 9.83 -12.39
C PRO A 20 13.81 10.84 -13.21
N HIS A 21 13.77 10.68 -14.53
CA HIS A 21 12.98 11.50 -15.45
C HIS A 21 11.67 10.81 -15.89
N PHE A 22 11.24 9.75 -15.20
CA PHE A 22 10.01 9.06 -15.51
C PHE A 22 8.83 10.05 -15.50
N MET A 23 8.03 10.00 -16.55
CA MET A 23 6.80 10.78 -16.66
C MET A 23 5.61 9.92 -16.26
N PRO A 24 5.01 10.11 -15.06
CA PRO A 24 3.85 9.35 -14.64
C PRO A 24 2.66 9.59 -15.56
N PRO A 25 1.74 8.62 -15.68
CA PRO A 25 0.48 8.85 -16.36
C PRO A 25 -0.26 10.08 -15.81
N ALA A 26 -0.90 10.88 -16.67
CA ALA A 26 -1.63 12.07 -16.26
C ALA A 26 -2.69 11.79 -15.16
N SER A 27 -3.28 10.59 -15.17
CA SER A 27 -4.19 10.14 -14.13
C SER A 27 -3.54 10.01 -12.76
N ALA A 28 -2.28 9.56 -12.70
CA ALA A 28 -1.54 9.45 -11.44
C ALA A 28 -1.14 10.82 -10.91
N VAL A 29 -0.69 11.73 -11.79
CA VAL A 29 -0.43 13.14 -11.43
C VAL A 29 -1.69 13.83 -10.93
N LYS A 30 -2.82 13.62 -11.60
CA LYS A 30 -4.11 14.19 -11.15
C LYS A 30 -4.53 13.63 -9.79
N PHE A 31 -4.33 12.33 -9.56
CA PHE A 31 -4.58 11.72 -8.25
C PHE A 31 -3.69 12.33 -7.17
N ALA A 32 -2.38 12.48 -7.44
CA ALA A 32 -1.46 13.11 -6.51
C ALA A 32 -1.91 14.54 -6.14
N LEU A 33 -2.28 15.36 -7.13
CA LEU A 33 -2.73 16.73 -6.92
C LEU A 33 -4.06 16.83 -6.16
N ASP A 34 -5.06 16.01 -6.54
CA ASP A 34 -6.38 16.04 -5.89
C ASP A 34 -6.31 15.58 -4.43
N CYS A 35 -5.47 14.58 -4.13
CA CYS A 35 -5.49 13.89 -2.84
C CYS A 35 -4.30 14.22 -1.92
N ALA A 36 -3.34 15.08 -2.31
CA ALA A 36 -2.15 15.35 -1.49
C ALA A 36 -2.48 15.77 -0.05
N LEU A 37 -3.51 16.60 0.15
CA LEU A 37 -3.89 17.09 1.48
C LEU A 37 -4.54 16.00 2.37
N PHE A 38 -4.86 14.82 1.82
CA PHE A 38 -5.21 13.65 2.63
C PHE A 38 -4.12 13.34 3.68
N LEU A 39 -2.85 13.56 3.35
CA LEU A 39 -1.75 13.35 4.29
C LEU A 39 -1.93 14.13 5.59
N SER A 40 -2.58 15.31 5.59
CA SER A 40 -2.79 16.11 6.80
C SER A 40 -3.54 15.39 7.92
N TYR A 41 -4.31 14.35 7.58
CA TYR A 41 -5.02 13.52 8.57
C TYR A 41 -4.13 12.46 9.22
N ILE A 42 -3.03 12.06 8.55
CA ILE A 42 -2.23 10.89 8.97
C ILE A 42 -0.80 11.22 9.38
N VAL A 43 -0.29 12.41 9.03
CA VAL A 43 1.04 12.89 9.46
C VAL A 43 0.96 13.63 10.80
N PRO A 44 2.09 13.96 11.46
CA PRO A 44 2.11 14.84 12.63
C PRO A 44 1.57 16.24 12.33
N GLU A 45 1.02 16.92 13.34
CA GLU A 45 0.46 18.27 13.19
C GLU A 45 1.51 19.32 12.80
N ASP A 46 2.77 19.16 13.21
CA ASP A 46 3.87 20.04 12.88
C ASP A 46 4.51 19.74 11.51
N ALA A 47 3.93 18.83 10.74
CA ALA A 47 4.43 18.46 9.41
C ALA A 47 4.18 19.55 8.36
N THR A 48 5.03 19.56 7.35
CA THR A 48 4.80 20.29 6.09
C THR A 48 4.63 19.29 4.95
N LEU A 49 3.66 19.55 4.07
CA LEU A 49 3.48 18.78 2.84
C LEU A 49 4.17 19.49 1.69
N PHE A 50 4.88 18.71 0.84
CA PHE A 50 5.44 19.17 -0.42
C PHE A 50 4.69 18.55 -1.59
N LEU A 51 4.27 19.38 -2.54
CA LEU A 51 3.50 18.99 -3.73
C LEU A 51 4.33 19.25 -4.99
N PRO A 52 5.18 18.31 -5.41
CA PRO A 52 6.11 18.51 -6.54
C PRO A 52 5.39 18.81 -7.86
N HIS A 53 4.19 18.29 -8.06
CA HIS A 53 3.38 18.52 -9.26
C HIS A 53 2.61 19.84 -9.28
N SER A 54 2.62 20.61 -8.18
CA SER A 54 1.96 21.92 -8.13
C SER A 54 2.74 22.98 -8.90
N THR A 55 2.04 23.80 -9.68
CA THR A 55 2.64 24.91 -10.45
C THR A 55 2.80 26.19 -9.64
N ASN A 56 2.03 26.33 -8.56
CA ASN A 56 1.99 27.54 -7.72
C ASN A 56 2.62 27.25 -6.35
N ASN A 57 1.84 27.36 -5.30
CA ASN A 57 2.31 27.08 -3.93
C ASN A 57 2.61 25.58 -3.78
N LYS A 58 3.87 25.26 -3.48
CA LYS A 58 4.35 23.88 -3.40
C LYS A 58 4.33 23.28 -2.00
N PHE A 59 4.19 24.12 -0.97
CA PHE A 59 4.24 23.72 0.43
C PHE A 59 2.94 24.05 1.14
N TYR A 60 2.55 23.16 2.06
CA TYR A 60 1.37 23.34 2.91
C TYR A 60 1.72 23.02 4.37
N SER A 61 1.50 23.99 5.27
CA SER A 61 1.61 23.78 6.72
C SER A 61 0.37 23.07 7.23
N VAL A 62 0.55 21.87 7.80
CA VAL A 62 -0.57 21.10 8.37
C VAL A 62 -1.13 21.84 9.59
N LYS A 63 -0.28 22.37 10.44
CA LYS A 63 -0.64 23.10 11.66
C LYS A 63 -1.45 24.37 11.39
N ASP A 64 -0.96 25.18 10.44
CA ASP A 64 -1.55 26.50 10.19
C ASP A 64 -2.62 26.48 9.10
N HIS A 65 -2.80 25.35 8.41
CA HIS A 65 -3.70 25.19 7.27
C HIS A 65 -3.44 26.20 6.14
N THR A 66 -2.17 26.54 5.89
CA THR A 66 -1.77 27.60 4.94
C THR A 66 -0.82 27.07 3.87
N TRP A 67 -0.95 27.65 2.67
CA TRP A 67 -0.05 27.43 1.55
C TRP A 67 1.05 28.48 1.52
N PHE A 68 2.26 28.08 1.11
CA PHE A 68 3.39 28.97 0.90
C PHE A 68 4.34 28.45 -0.19
N SER A 69 5.25 29.32 -0.68
CA SER A 69 6.13 29.03 -1.81
C SER A 69 7.59 28.90 -1.41
N GLU A 70 7.99 29.48 -0.28
CA GLU A 70 9.36 29.42 0.21
C GLU A 70 9.66 28.04 0.79
N THR A 71 10.87 27.51 0.51
CA THR A 71 11.29 26.24 1.09
C THR A 71 11.41 26.37 2.60
N PRO A 72 10.67 25.57 3.38
CA PRO A 72 10.76 25.60 4.83
C PRO A 72 12.04 24.98 5.35
N ASP A 73 12.39 25.24 6.60
CA ASP A 73 13.37 24.46 7.33
C ASP A 73 12.78 23.11 7.72
N PHE A 74 13.44 22.02 7.36
CA PHE A 74 13.07 20.66 7.73
C PHE A 74 14.31 19.80 7.98
N GLN A 75 14.14 18.69 8.71
CA GLN A 75 15.22 17.79 9.06
C GLN A 75 15.20 16.48 8.27
N SER A 76 14.06 16.09 7.76
CA SER A 76 13.92 14.86 6.98
C SER A 76 12.82 14.98 5.93
N VAL A 77 12.95 14.16 4.88
CA VAL A 77 11.93 14.01 3.84
C VAL A 77 11.28 12.64 3.98
N GLN A 78 9.97 12.62 3.98
CA GLN A 78 9.14 11.41 4.15
C GLN A 78 8.13 11.30 2.99
N PRO A 79 8.53 10.74 1.84
CA PRO A 79 7.58 10.49 0.76
C PRO A 79 6.66 9.30 1.12
N TRP A 80 5.54 9.20 0.43
CA TRP A 80 4.70 8.00 0.47
C TRP A 80 5.52 6.75 0.20
N GLY A 81 6.41 6.80 -0.78
CA GLY A 81 7.44 5.80 -1.01
C GLY A 81 8.65 6.40 -1.74
N TRP A 82 9.86 5.94 -1.39
CA TRP A 82 11.10 6.37 -2.01
C TRP A 82 11.32 5.68 -3.36
N ASP A 83 11.51 6.46 -4.42
CA ASP A 83 11.86 6.04 -5.77
C ASP A 83 12.77 7.07 -6.46
N ALA A 84 13.24 6.73 -7.66
CA ALA A 84 14.17 7.59 -8.41
C ALA A 84 13.53 8.93 -8.84
N LEU A 85 12.23 8.95 -9.15
CA LEU A 85 11.52 10.17 -9.53
C LEU A 85 11.38 11.13 -8.36
N VAL A 86 10.88 10.66 -7.22
CA VAL A 86 10.71 11.52 -6.03
C VAL A 86 12.05 12.01 -5.51
N LEU A 87 13.11 11.19 -5.57
CA LEU A 87 14.46 11.65 -5.25
C LEU A 87 14.91 12.77 -6.18
N HIS A 88 14.73 12.65 -7.48
CA HIS A 88 15.06 13.70 -8.44
C HIS A 88 14.31 14.99 -8.18
N GLN A 89 13.00 14.91 -7.91
CA GLN A 89 12.19 16.07 -7.51
C GLN A 89 12.72 16.75 -6.23
N CYS A 90 13.17 15.95 -5.26
CA CYS A 90 13.82 16.48 -4.07
C CYS A 90 15.16 17.16 -4.39
N GLN A 91 15.97 16.59 -5.26
CA GLN A 91 17.26 17.18 -5.68
C GLN A 91 17.09 18.51 -6.40
N GLU A 92 16.04 18.67 -7.20
CA GLU A 92 15.74 19.94 -7.88
C GLU A 92 15.36 21.07 -6.90
N HIS A 93 14.70 20.76 -5.78
CA HIS A 93 14.15 21.75 -4.86
C HIS A 93 15.03 21.97 -3.62
N PHE A 94 15.69 20.94 -3.11
CA PHE A 94 16.52 20.97 -1.89
C PHE A 94 17.71 20.03 -2.01
N PRO A 95 18.68 20.35 -2.90
CA PRO A 95 19.77 19.46 -3.26
C PRO A 95 20.64 19.04 -2.07
N SER A 96 20.92 19.92 -1.14
CA SER A 96 21.80 19.63 0.01
C SER A 96 21.21 18.58 0.96
N GLN A 97 19.89 18.58 1.16
CA GLN A 97 19.19 17.67 2.05
C GLN A 97 18.84 16.31 1.37
N SER A 98 18.98 16.21 0.05
CA SER A 98 18.59 15.01 -0.70
C SER A 98 19.73 14.03 -0.95
N LEU A 99 20.99 14.42 -0.78
CA LEU A 99 22.16 13.58 -1.05
C LEU A 99 22.21 12.27 -0.26
N GLU A 100 21.72 12.28 0.97
CA GLU A 100 21.71 11.10 1.84
C GLU A 100 20.75 9.98 1.35
N TYR A 101 19.79 10.32 0.46
CA TYR A 101 18.76 9.37 0.02
C TYR A 101 19.13 8.58 -1.24
N GLU A 102 20.23 8.90 -1.95
CA GLU A 102 20.61 8.22 -3.19
C GLU A 102 20.80 6.72 -3.03
N ASN A 103 21.66 6.31 -2.09
CA ASN A 103 21.89 4.90 -1.79
C ASN A 103 20.65 4.22 -1.19
N LYS A 104 19.82 4.98 -0.47
CA LYS A 104 18.59 4.52 0.13
C LYS A 104 17.57 4.10 -0.94
N VAL A 105 17.39 4.90 -1.99
CA VAL A 105 16.46 4.60 -3.10
C VAL A 105 16.87 3.32 -3.83
N ILE A 106 18.16 3.13 -4.13
CA ILE A 106 18.68 1.91 -4.77
C ILE A 106 18.36 0.69 -3.90
N THR A 107 18.61 0.80 -2.59
CA THR A 107 18.38 -0.29 -1.64
C THR A 107 16.90 -0.61 -1.50
N ILE A 108 16.05 0.41 -1.35
CA ILE A 108 14.59 0.23 -1.25
C ILE A 108 14.06 -0.48 -2.49
N ARG A 109 14.47 -0.04 -3.70
CA ARG A 109 14.05 -0.71 -4.93
C ARG A 109 14.40 -2.19 -4.93
N ARG A 110 15.62 -2.56 -4.51
CA ARG A 110 16.05 -3.96 -4.39
C ARG A 110 15.18 -4.75 -3.40
N LEU A 111 14.87 -4.15 -2.23
CA LEU A 111 14.08 -4.78 -1.19
C LEU A 111 12.58 -4.87 -1.56
N ALA A 112 12.04 -3.91 -2.31
CA ALA A 112 10.65 -3.89 -2.74
C ALA A 112 10.35 -4.86 -3.90
N HIS A 113 11.36 -5.51 -4.50
CA HIS A 113 11.14 -6.50 -5.54
C HIS A 113 10.41 -7.72 -4.97
N ARG A 114 9.31 -8.15 -5.61
CA ARG A 114 8.48 -9.29 -5.15
C ARG A 114 9.24 -10.59 -4.92
N ARG A 115 10.41 -10.81 -5.54
CA ARG A 115 11.25 -11.99 -5.21
C ARG A 115 11.58 -12.11 -3.72
N ASN A 116 11.60 -11.01 -2.99
CA ASN A 116 11.90 -11.03 -1.56
C ASN A 116 10.80 -11.73 -0.72
N THR A 117 9.59 -11.89 -1.28
CA THR A 117 8.54 -12.69 -0.65
C THR A 117 8.90 -14.17 -0.57
N ILE A 118 9.76 -14.67 -1.50
CA ILE A 118 10.23 -16.06 -1.51
C ILE A 118 11.05 -16.32 -0.24
N ALA A 119 12.07 -15.51 0.01
CA ALA A 119 12.94 -15.67 1.19
C ALA A 119 12.15 -15.48 2.50
N ALA A 120 11.20 -14.54 2.54
CA ALA A 120 10.33 -14.34 3.70
C ALA A 120 9.44 -15.56 3.96
N MET A 121 8.82 -16.13 2.93
CA MET A 121 8.00 -17.33 3.05
C MET A 121 8.83 -18.56 3.47
N GLU A 122 10.03 -18.72 2.94
CA GLU A 122 10.96 -19.78 3.36
C GLU A 122 11.36 -19.64 4.83
N TYR A 123 11.62 -18.41 5.28
CA TYR A 123 11.87 -18.13 6.69
C TYR A 123 10.68 -18.52 7.56
N LEU A 124 9.46 -18.13 7.19
CA LEU A 124 8.24 -18.50 7.91
C LEU A 124 8.05 -20.01 7.97
N LYS A 125 8.27 -20.74 6.87
CA LYS A 125 8.20 -22.22 6.84
C LYS A 125 9.19 -22.90 7.78
N GLN A 126 10.34 -22.27 8.06
CA GLN A 126 11.36 -22.82 8.94
C GLN A 126 11.13 -22.51 10.43
N HIS A 127 10.39 -21.46 10.75
CA HIS A 127 10.28 -20.92 12.12
C HIS A 127 8.86 -21.01 12.69
N CYS A 128 7.83 -21.04 11.84
CA CYS A 128 6.47 -21.18 12.32
C CYS A 128 6.18 -22.62 12.80
N PRO A 129 5.28 -22.79 13.77
CA PRO A 129 4.79 -24.10 14.18
C PRO A 129 4.27 -24.93 13.02
N ASP A 130 4.49 -26.26 13.04
CA ASP A 130 4.08 -27.19 11.97
C ASP A 130 2.56 -27.21 11.71
N GLU A 131 1.75 -26.82 12.70
CA GLU A 131 0.31 -26.71 12.60
C GLU A 131 -0.13 -25.57 11.67
N ILE A 132 0.75 -24.60 11.40
CA ILE A 132 0.50 -23.48 10.48
C ILE A 132 0.85 -23.92 9.06
N HIS A 133 -0.15 -24.38 8.32
CA HIS A 133 0.05 -24.81 6.95
C HIS A 133 0.20 -23.62 6.00
N LEU A 134 1.44 -23.31 5.66
CA LEU A 134 1.79 -22.24 4.73
C LEU A 134 1.77 -22.72 3.27
N PRO A 135 1.37 -21.84 2.31
CA PRO A 135 1.43 -22.20 0.89
C PRO A 135 2.88 -22.31 0.38
N GLU A 136 3.03 -22.85 -0.83
CA GLU A 136 4.33 -22.79 -1.50
C GLU A 136 4.72 -21.33 -1.79
N PRO A 137 6.03 -20.98 -1.69
CA PRO A 137 6.52 -19.67 -2.09
C PRO A 137 6.18 -19.38 -3.56
N ALA A 138 6.05 -18.11 -3.89
CA ALA A 138 6.00 -17.67 -5.28
C ALA A 138 7.26 -18.16 -6.04
N GLN A 139 7.16 -18.33 -7.35
CA GLN A 139 8.28 -18.66 -8.21
C GLN A 139 8.60 -17.48 -9.12
N GLU A 140 9.88 -17.13 -9.25
CA GLU A 140 10.33 -16.12 -10.19
C GLU A 140 10.68 -16.80 -11.55
N LEU A 141 10.12 -16.30 -12.65
CA LEU A 141 10.27 -16.85 -14.00
C LEU A 141 10.92 -15.82 -14.92
N PHE A 142 11.79 -16.31 -15.83
CA PHE A 142 12.66 -15.46 -16.65
C PHE A 142 12.39 -15.55 -18.15
N ASN A 143 11.54 -16.48 -18.59
CA ASN A 143 11.16 -16.65 -19.99
C ASN A 143 9.76 -17.23 -20.14
N THR A 144 9.25 -17.25 -21.37
CA THR A 144 7.90 -17.72 -21.69
C THR A 144 7.74 -19.24 -21.58
N ASP A 145 8.80 -20.00 -21.74
CA ASP A 145 8.76 -21.47 -21.61
C ASP A 145 8.51 -21.88 -20.15
N GLU A 146 9.14 -21.15 -19.21
CA GLU A 146 8.89 -21.30 -17.77
C GLU A 146 7.43 -20.94 -17.39
N ILE A 147 6.86 -19.91 -18.04
CA ILE A 147 5.43 -19.56 -17.86
C ILE A 147 4.54 -20.74 -18.28
N GLU A 148 4.80 -21.34 -19.44
CA GLU A 148 4.03 -22.50 -19.93
C GLU A 148 4.19 -23.71 -19.02
N GLU A 149 5.41 -23.98 -18.55
CA GLU A 149 5.69 -25.07 -17.61
C GLU A 149 4.95 -24.88 -16.28
N TYR A 150 4.96 -23.65 -15.75
CA TYR A 150 4.25 -23.32 -14.52
C TYR A 150 2.74 -23.53 -14.66
N ILE A 151 2.13 -23.10 -15.78
CA ILE A 151 0.70 -23.35 -16.07
C ILE A 151 0.40 -24.85 -16.16
N ARG A 152 1.25 -25.62 -16.81
CA ARG A 152 1.07 -27.09 -16.92
C ARG A 152 1.08 -27.77 -15.55
N LYS A 153 1.90 -27.26 -14.61
CA LYS A 153 2.04 -27.82 -13.26
C LYS A 153 0.86 -27.49 -12.35
N TYR A 154 0.41 -26.24 -12.35
CA TYR A 154 -0.56 -25.74 -11.36
C TYR A 154 -1.96 -25.47 -11.92
N GLN A 155 -2.13 -25.43 -13.24
CA GLN A 155 -3.37 -25.22 -13.99
C GLN A 155 -4.05 -23.86 -13.75
N HIS A 156 -4.32 -23.48 -12.50
CA HIS A 156 -4.90 -22.17 -12.12
C HIS A 156 -3.80 -21.32 -11.49
N VAL A 157 -3.37 -20.28 -12.19
CA VAL A 157 -2.20 -19.49 -11.80
C VAL A 157 -2.42 -18.01 -12.01
N ILE A 158 -1.74 -17.20 -11.18
CA ILE A 158 -1.61 -15.77 -11.30
C ILE A 158 -0.15 -15.40 -11.53
N PHE A 159 0.09 -14.51 -12.49
CA PHE A 159 1.40 -13.91 -12.73
C PHE A 159 1.36 -12.43 -12.35
N LYS A 160 2.38 -11.98 -11.63
CA LYS A 160 2.50 -10.62 -11.12
C LYS A 160 3.81 -9.99 -11.59
N SER A 161 3.76 -8.71 -11.94
CA SER A 161 5.00 -7.97 -12.23
C SER A 161 5.86 -7.84 -10.97
N PRO A 162 7.20 -7.85 -11.06
CA PRO A 162 8.10 -7.64 -9.92
C PRO A 162 7.83 -6.36 -9.13
N TYR A 163 7.45 -5.30 -9.83
CA TYR A 163 7.02 -4.02 -9.28
C TYR A 163 5.66 -3.67 -9.88
N SER A 164 4.62 -3.67 -9.09
CA SER A 164 3.29 -3.19 -9.48
C SER A 164 2.45 -2.95 -8.22
N GLY A 165 1.54 -2.01 -8.26
CA GLY A 165 0.61 -1.73 -7.20
C GLY A 165 -0.85 -1.94 -7.61
N ASN A 166 -1.74 -2.04 -6.63
CA ASN A 166 -3.20 -2.05 -6.80
C ASN A 166 -3.75 -3.17 -7.70
N GLY A 167 -3.08 -4.34 -7.77
CA GLY A 167 -3.51 -5.48 -8.60
C GLY A 167 -3.43 -5.25 -10.11
N ARG A 168 -2.86 -4.13 -10.55
CA ARG A 168 -2.75 -3.81 -11.98
C ARG A 168 -1.65 -4.65 -12.65
N GLY A 169 -1.93 -5.14 -13.85
CA GLY A 169 -0.96 -5.93 -14.63
C GLY A 169 -0.84 -7.38 -14.17
N HIS A 170 -1.74 -7.89 -13.35
CA HIS A 170 -1.85 -9.31 -13.08
C HIS A 170 -2.35 -10.05 -14.33
N LEU A 171 -1.74 -11.20 -14.62
CA LEU A 171 -2.16 -12.08 -15.70
C LEU A 171 -2.67 -13.39 -15.09
N TYR A 172 -3.76 -13.88 -15.62
CA TYR A 172 -4.41 -15.10 -15.11
C TYR A 172 -4.42 -16.19 -16.18
N ALA A 173 -4.11 -17.40 -15.80
CA ALA A 173 -4.28 -18.57 -16.65
C ALA A 173 -5.10 -19.64 -15.95
N HIS A 174 -6.00 -20.25 -16.73
CA HIS A 174 -6.81 -21.38 -16.32
C HIS A 174 -6.51 -22.53 -17.30
N GLU A 175 -5.90 -23.61 -16.79
CA GLU A 175 -5.57 -24.87 -17.47
C GLU A 175 -4.58 -24.74 -18.65
N ARG A 176 -4.60 -23.66 -19.43
CA ARG A 176 -3.79 -23.51 -20.64
C ARG A 176 -3.24 -22.10 -20.80
N SER A 177 -2.05 -22.02 -21.39
CA SER A 177 -1.53 -20.76 -21.90
C SER A 177 -2.23 -20.36 -23.20
N ASN A 178 -2.16 -19.07 -23.52
CA ASN A 178 -2.57 -18.55 -24.80
C ASN A 178 -1.54 -17.52 -25.31
N PRO A 179 -1.46 -17.26 -26.65
CA PRO A 179 -0.47 -16.37 -27.23
C PRO A 179 -0.52 -14.93 -26.65
N THR A 180 -1.68 -14.45 -26.23
CA THR A 180 -1.83 -13.12 -25.63
C THR A 180 -1.18 -13.07 -24.27
N LEU A 181 -1.43 -14.06 -23.40
CA LEU A 181 -0.83 -14.17 -22.08
C LEU A 181 0.69 -14.28 -22.16
N LEU A 182 1.22 -15.13 -23.04
CA LEU A 182 2.66 -15.29 -23.25
C LEU A 182 3.32 -14.00 -23.77
N ARG A 183 2.67 -13.30 -24.70
CA ARG A 183 3.13 -11.99 -25.18
C ARG A 183 3.14 -10.95 -24.04
N GLN A 184 2.10 -10.90 -23.21
CA GLN A 184 2.01 -9.98 -22.07
C GLN A 184 3.06 -10.33 -21.00
N GLY A 185 3.18 -11.59 -20.60
CA GLY A 185 4.20 -12.06 -19.66
C GLY A 185 5.62 -11.82 -20.15
N GLY A 186 5.92 -12.18 -21.41
CA GLY A 186 7.20 -11.85 -22.06
C GLY A 186 7.46 -10.35 -22.13
N GLY A 187 6.40 -9.53 -22.24
CA GLY A 187 6.49 -8.07 -22.15
C GLY A 187 6.90 -7.56 -20.76
N VAL A 188 6.40 -8.17 -19.70
CA VAL A 188 6.81 -7.88 -18.32
C VAL A 188 8.27 -8.27 -18.12
N ILE A 189 8.66 -9.49 -18.50
CA ILE A 189 10.03 -9.98 -18.37
C ILE A 189 11.02 -9.05 -19.09
N ARG A 190 10.73 -8.61 -20.31
CA ARG A 190 11.61 -7.66 -21.05
C ARG A 190 11.76 -6.32 -20.33
N ARG A 191 10.72 -5.82 -19.66
CA ARG A 191 10.77 -4.51 -19.00
C ARG A 191 11.34 -4.56 -17.59
N GLN A 192 11.04 -5.63 -16.83
CA GLN A 192 11.38 -5.71 -15.40
C GLN A 192 12.34 -6.87 -15.05
N GLY A 193 12.79 -7.63 -16.05
CA GLY A 193 13.77 -8.71 -15.89
C GLY A 193 13.17 -10.08 -15.57
N SER A 194 11.99 -10.15 -14.96
CA SER A 194 11.32 -11.39 -14.57
C SER A 194 9.82 -11.19 -14.44
N ILE A 195 9.10 -12.27 -14.10
CA ILE A 195 7.70 -12.26 -13.68
C ILE A 195 7.53 -13.25 -12.52
N MET A 196 6.70 -12.89 -11.53
CA MET A 196 6.38 -13.77 -10.39
C MET A 196 5.18 -14.62 -10.71
N ALA A 197 5.20 -15.90 -10.31
CA ALA A 197 4.14 -16.87 -10.53
C ALA A 197 3.68 -17.48 -9.20
N GLU A 198 2.38 -17.59 -9.01
CA GLU A 198 1.74 -18.20 -7.84
C GLU A 198 0.54 -19.04 -8.28
N PRO A 199 0.17 -20.11 -7.55
CA PRO A 199 -1.13 -20.73 -7.71
C PRO A 199 -2.24 -19.69 -7.45
N LEU A 200 -3.34 -19.79 -8.18
CA LEU A 200 -4.52 -18.96 -7.94
C LEU A 200 -5.35 -19.58 -6.84
N TYR A 201 -5.56 -18.83 -5.75
CA TYR A 201 -6.29 -19.28 -4.57
C TYR A 201 -7.72 -18.74 -4.56
N GLU A 202 -8.63 -19.45 -3.90
CA GLU A 202 -9.97 -18.97 -3.59
C GLU A 202 -9.92 -18.09 -2.33
N VAL A 203 -9.64 -16.82 -2.54
CA VAL A 203 -9.49 -15.82 -1.46
C VAL A 203 -10.85 -15.51 -0.85
N VAL A 204 -10.93 -15.57 0.48
CA VAL A 204 -12.13 -15.21 1.25
C VAL A 204 -11.99 -13.88 1.99
N GLN A 205 -10.76 -13.51 2.36
CA GLN A 205 -10.50 -12.23 3.02
C GLN A 205 -9.07 -11.75 2.75
N ASP A 206 -8.94 -10.57 2.17
CA ASP A 206 -7.68 -9.84 2.07
C ASP A 206 -7.44 -9.00 3.32
N PHE A 207 -6.20 -8.95 3.80
CA PHE A 207 -5.77 -8.11 4.91
C PHE A 207 -4.27 -7.84 4.84
N ALA A 208 -3.75 -6.97 5.69
CA ALA A 208 -2.32 -6.74 5.84
C ALA A 208 -1.93 -6.58 7.30
N MET A 209 -0.67 -6.86 7.59
CA MET A 209 0.02 -6.44 8.80
C MET A 209 0.93 -5.26 8.46
N GLU A 210 0.79 -4.18 9.21
CA GLU A 210 1.59 -2.97 9.04
C GLU A 210 2.70 -2.95 10.08
N PHE A 211 3.90 -2.58 9.66
CA PHE A 211 5.09 -2.53 10.51
C PHE A 211 5.80 -1.19 10.35
N ARG A 212 6.60 -0.83 11.37
CA ARG A 212 7.51 0.31 11.34
C ARG A 212 8.93 -0.15 11.63
N CYS A 213 9.84 0.19 10.72
CA CYS A 213 11.28 0.05 10.93
C CYS A 213 11.85 1.38 11.44
N HIS A 214 12.51 1.35 12.58
CA HIS A 214 13.18 2.51 13.17
C HIS A 214 14.40 2.06 13.97
N ASN A 215 15.55 2.72 13.73
CA ASN A 215 16.83 2.40 14.40
C ASN A 215 17.21 0.89 14.34
N GLY A 216 16.99 0.25 13.18
CA GLY A 216 17.30 -1.16 12.98
C GLY A 216 16.39 -2.14 13.74
N GLN A 217 15.28 -1.67 14.30
CA GLN A 217 14.26 -2.47 14.97
C GLN A 217 12.94 -2.41 14.19
N THR A 218 12.08 -3.40 14.41
CA THR A 218 10.76 -3.48 13.78
C THR A 218 9.68 -3.57 14.85
N GLU A 219 8.68 -2.71 14.73
CA GLU A 219 7.49 -2.69 15.57
C GLU A 219 6.27 -3.02 14.73
N PHE A 220 5.36 -3.82 15.27
CA PHE A 220 4.04 -3.99 14.67
C PHE A 220 3.23 -2.70 14.87
N SER A 221 2.62 -2.20 13.81
CA SER A 221 1.89 -0.93 13.81
C SER A 221 0.39 -1.11 13.75
N GLY A 222 -0.11 -2.28 13.38
CA GLY A 222 -1.53 -2.59 13.34
C GLY A 222 -1.92 -3.50 12.16
N TYR A 223 -3.19 -3.86 12.14
CA TYR A 223 -3.80 -4.58 11.02
C TYR A 223 -4.50 -3.62 10.06
N SER A 224 -4.64 -4.04 8.84
CA SER A 224 -5.58 -3.45 7.90
C SER A 224 -6.42 -4.53 7.22
N LEU A 225 -7.73 -4.29 7.14
CA LEU A 225 -8.67 -5.18 6.47
C LEU A 225 -9.22 -4.45 5.25
N PHE A 226 -9.04 -5.04 4.08
CA PHE A 226 -9.46 -4.41 2.84
C PHE A 226 -10.27 -5.36 1.97
N ASN A 227 -11.01 -4.76 1.05
CA ASN A 227 -11.77 -5.48 0.05
C ASN A 227 -11.11 -5.28 -1.31
N THR A 228 -11.16 -6.31 -2.12
CA THR A 228 -10.80 -6.27 -3.54
C THR A 228 -12.04 -6.47 -4.40
N LEU A 229 -12.11 -5.79 -5.53
CA LEU A 229 -13.13 -5.97 -6.54
C LEU A 229 -12.45 -6.22 -7.88
N HIS A 230 -12.74 -7.36 -8.50
CA HIS A 230 -12.06 -7.79 -9.72
C HIS A 230 -10.52 -7.75 -9.58
N TYR A 231 -10.03 -8.20 -8.43
CA TYR A 231 -8.60 -8.19 -8.03
C TYR A 231 -7.97 -6.80 -7.89
N GLY A 232 -8.74 -5.72 -7.94
CA GLY A 232 -8.29 -4.36 -7.66
C GLY A 232 -8.71 -3.91 -6.26
N TYR A 233 -7.90 -3.06 -5.63
CA TYR A 233 -8.22 -2.47 -4.33
C TYR A 233 -9.55 -1.69 -4.40
N ALA A 234 -10.47 -1.98 -3.48
CA ALA A 234 -11.80 -1.37 -3.41
C ALA A 234 -11.99 -0.51 -2.14
N GLY A 235 -11.12 -0.61 -1.17
CA GLY A 235 -11.15 0.19 0.05
C GLY A 235 -10.79 -0.58 1.31
N ASN A 236 -10.44 0.15 2.37
CA ASN A 236 -10.14 -0.39 3.70
C ASN A 236 -11.34 -0.24 4.61
N LEU A 237 -11.61 -1.25 5.42
CA LEU A 237 -12.55 -1.13 6.51
C LEU A 237 -11.92 -0.30 7.65
N LEU A 238 -12.67 0.62 8.19
CA LEU A 238 -12.29 1.38 9.38
C LEU A 238 -12.77 0.62 10.61
N LEU A 239 -11.88 -0.18 11.17
CA LEU A 239 -12.09 -1.05 12.30
C LEU A 239 -10.86 -1.00 13.22
N THR A 240 -11.04 -1.21 14.51
CA THR A 240 -9.91 -1.39 15.45
C THR A 240 -9.22 -2.73 15.22
N ASP A 241 -7.97 -2.87 15.67
CA ASP A 241 -7.22 -4.12 15.57
C ASP A 241 -7.97 -5.29 16.21
N THR A 242 -8.56 -5.08 17.40
CA THR A 242 -9.39 -6.10 18.06
C THR A 242 -10.59 -6.54 17.21
N GLN A 243 -11.23 -5.61 16.49
CA GLN A 243 -12.35 -5.94 15.60
C GLN A 243 -11.86 -6.68 14.35
N ILE A 244 -10.67 -6.36 13.84
CA ILE A 244 -10.06 -7.06 12.71
C ILE A 244 -9.66 -8.48 13.13
N GLU A 245 -8.98 -8.66 14.25
CA GLU A 245 -8.63 -9.98 14.79
C GLU A 245 -9.87 -10.85 15.01
N ALA A 246 -10.92 -10.31 15.63
CA ALA A 246 -12.19 -11.03 15.83
C ALA A 246 -12.82 -11.50 14.50
N ARG A 247 -12.57 -10.80 13.39
CA ARG A 247 -13.01 -11.24 12.05
C ARG A 247 -12.09 -12.32 11.47
N LEU A 248 -10.78 -12.14 11.58
CA LEU A 248 -9.80 -13.08 11.04
C LEU A 248 -9.84 -14.42 11.77
N THR A 249 -10.09 -14.41 13.07
CA THR A 249 -10.19 -15.61 13.91
C THR A 249 -11.43 -16.48 13.63
N GLN A 250 -12.35 -16.00 12.80
CA GLN A 250 -13.42 -16.85 12.24
C GLN A 250 -12.87 -17.90 11.26
N TRP A 251 -11.70 -17.69 10.67
CA TRP A 251 -11.09 -18.59 9.69
C TRP A 251 -9.78 -19.20 10.15
N VAL A 252 -8.99 -18.49 10.95
CA VAL A 252 -7.66 -18.95 11.39
C VAL A 252 -7.53 -18.77 12.90
N PRO A 253 -6.88 -19.71 13.63
CA PRO A 253 -6.65 -19.57 15.06
C PRO A 253 -5.85 -18.29 15.40
N GLU A 254 -6.24 -17.60 16.46
CA GLU A 254 -5.57 -16.40 16.96
C GLU A 254 -4.07 -16.63 17.21
N ALA A 255 -3.73 -17.78 17.81
CA ALA A 255 -2.35 -18.18 18.04
C ALA A 255 -1.51 -18.27 16.75
N HIS A 256 -2.12 -18.67 15.61
CA HIS A 256 -1.44 -18.69 14.32
C HIS A 256 -1.19 -17.28 13.80
N LEU A 257 -2.16 -16.37 13.98
CA LEU A 257 -2.03 -14.97 13.57
C LEU A 257 -0.88 -14.28 14.32
N HIS A 258 -0.82 -14.47 15.64
CA HIS A 258 0.24 -13.91 16.48
C HIS A 258 1.61 -14.55 16.19
N ALA A 259 1.69 -15.86 15.98
CA ALA A 259 2.94 -16.51 15.61
C ALA A 259 3.51 -15.95 14.28
N ILE A 260 2.66 -15.77 13.26
CA ILE A 260 3.05 -15.16 12.00
C ILE A 260 3.53 -13.71 12.21
N GLN A 261 2.80 -12.91 13.01
CA GLN A 261 3.19 -11.54 13.34
C GLN A 261 4.59 -11.47 13.98
N ASP A 262 4.85 -12.33 14.96
CA ASP A 262 6.15 -12.37 15.66
C ASP A 262 7.27 -12.77 14.71
N HIS A 263 7.11 -13.84 13.94
CA HIS A 263 8.13 -14.27 12.98
C HIS A 263 8.34 -13.30 11.83
N LEU A 264 7.30 -12.61 11.36
CA LEU A 264 7.46 -11.52 10.38
C LEU A 264 8.23 -10.34 10.97
N ARG A 265 7.91 -9.92 12.19
CA ARG A 265 8.65 -8.86 12.88
C ARG A 265 10.13 -9.23 12.98
N ASP A 266 10.44 -10.47 13.36
CA ASP A 266 11.81 -10.95 13.46
C ASP A 266 12.52 -11.00 12.10
N TYR A 267 11.86 -11.50 11.05
CA TYR A 267 12.37 -11.49 9.68
C TYR A 267 12.66 -10.05 9.20
N ILE A 268 11.71 -9.14 9.38
CA ILE A 268 11.86 -7.75 8.97
C ILE A 268 12.99 -7.07 9.74
N THR A 269 13.13 -7.32 11.06
CA THR A 269 14.19 -6.78 11.88
C THR A 269 15.58 -7.20 11.39
N HIS A 270 15.75 -8.46 10.97
CA HIS A 270 17.06 -8.95 10.53
C HIS A 270 17.35 -8.68 9.05
N SER A 271 16.33 -8.68 8.20
CA SER A 271 16.51 -8.67 6.73
C SER A 271 16.19 -7.31 6.08
N ILE A 272 15.36 -6.48 6.69
CA ILE A 272 14.85 -5.23 6.12
C ILE A 272 15.31 -4.01 6.93
N ALA A 273 15.07 -3.99 8.24
CA ALA A 273 15.31 -2.84 9.10
C ALA A 273 16.79 -2.34 9.15
N PRO A 274 17.83 -3.17 8.90
CA PRO A 274 19.20 -2.66 8.76
C PRO A 274 19.41 -1.72 7.56
N PHE A 275 18.51 -1.76 6.58
CA PHE A 275 18.62 -1.05 5.29
C PHE A 275 17.45 -0.13 4.99
N TYR A 276 16.38 -0.21 5.77
CA TYR A 276 15.14 0.51 5.56
C TYR A 276 14.67 1.17 6.85
N GLU A 277 14.27 2.40 6.76
CA GLU A 277 13.63 3.15 7.84
C GLU A 277 12.32 3.77 7.33
N GLY A 278 11.23 3.51 8.05
CA GLY A 278 9.89 3.93 7.67
C GLY A 278 8.85 2.84 7.89
N TYR A 279 7.67 3.07 7.40
CA TYR A 279 6.57 2.10 7.44
C TYR A 279 6.63 1.13 6.28
N LEU A 280 6.18 -0.10 6.52
CA LEU A 280 5.94 -1.09 5.47
C LEU A 280 4.70 -1.92 5.78
N GLY A 281 3.98 -2.34 4.73
CA GLY A 281 2.86 -3.25 4.84
C GLY A 281 3.19 -4.61 4.23
N VAL A 282 2.72 -5.68 4.87
CA VAL A 282 2.78 -7.04 4.35
C VAL A 282 1.38 -7.49 4.00
N ASP A 283 1.09 -7.58 2.70
CA ASP A 283 -0.21 -8.03 2.21
C ASP A 283 -0.35 -9.54 2.37
N MET A 284 -1.54 -9.95 2.79
CA MET A 284 -1.90 -11.31 3.17
C MET A 284 -3.31 -11.64 2.75
N PHE A 285 -3.65 -12.92 2.72
CA PHE A 285 -5.05 -13.32 2.58
C PHE A 285 -5.34 -14.65 3.29
N VAL A 286 -6.61 -14.80 3.67
CA VAL A 286 -7.19 -16.11 3.99
C VAL A 286 -7.80 -16.69 2.73
N TYR A 287 -7.59 -17.99 2.48
CA TYR A 287 -8.15 -18.71 1.33
C TYR A 287 -8.77 -20.04 1.75
N GLN A 288 -9.69 -20.55 0.93
CA GLN A 288 -10.28 -21.85 1.12
C GLN A 288 -9.69 -22.89 0.18
N LYS A 289 -9.50 -24.08 0.70
CA LYS A 289 -9.15 -25.28 -0.06
C LYS A 289 -9.71 -26.52 0.66
N ASP A 290 -10.37 -27.40 -0.07
CA ASP A 290 -10.94 -28.63 0.48
C ASP A 290 -11.83 -28.40 1.72
N ASN A 291 -12.68 -27.37 1.70
CA ASN A 291 -13.55 -26.92 2.79
C ASN A 291 -12.81 -26.56 4.10
N ARG A 292 -11.53 -26.18 4.01
CA ARG A 292 -10.73 -25.69 5.14
C ARG A 292 -10.19 -24.32 4.80
N SER A 293 -10.04 -23.49 5.82
CA SER A 293 -9.42 -22.17 5.69
C SER A 293 -7.93 -22.27 5.96
N TYR A 294 -7.17 -21.57 5.14
CA TYR A 294 -5.72 -21.48 5.20
C TYR A 294 -5.28 -20.02 5.10
N PHE A 295 -4.04 -19.79 5.41
CA PHE A 295 -3.46 -18.46 5.49
C PHE A 295 -2.28 -18.32 4.53
N ASN A 296 -2.27 -17.30 3.67
CA ASN A 296 -1.09 -16.87 2.94
C ASN A 296 -0.54 -15.59 3.58
N PRO A 297 0.53 -15.68 4.38
CA PRO A 297 1.06 -14.55 5.14
C PRO A 297 2.05 -13.69 4.35
N MET A 298 2.29 -13.97 3.05
CA MET A 298 3.32 -13.29 2.29
C MET A 298 2.94 -13.17 0.81
N VAL A 299 2.07 -12.23 0.50
CA VAL A 299 1.65 -11.93 -0.87
C VAL A 299 2.55 -10.85 -1.48
N GLU A 300 2.84 -9.81 -0.70
CA GLU A 300 3.66 -8.67 -1.10
C GLU A 300 4.18 -7.93 0.13
N MET A 301 5.40 -7.37 0.05
CA MET A 301 5.93 -6.40 1.00
C MET A 301 6.00 -5.03 0.35
N ASN A 302 5.27 -4.09 0.90
CA ASN A 302 5.17 -2.72 0.43
C ASN A 302 6.05 -1.80 1.29
N LEU A 303 7.29 -1.53 0.86
CA LEU A 303 8.25 -0.68 1.61
C LEU A 303 7.92 0.80 1.44
N ARG A 304 6.75 1.20 1.90
CA ARG A 304 6.17 2.54 1.81
C ARG A 304 4.98 2.69 2.75
N MET A 305 4.46 3.90 2.86
CA MET A 305 3.13 4.10 3.39
C MET A 305 2.11 3.30 2.56
N THR A 306 1.10 2.75 3.22
CA THR A 306 0.01 2.01 2.59
C THR A 306 -1.34 2.67 2.88
N MET A 307 -2.34 2.38 2.05
CA MET A 307 -3.72 2.80 2.37
C MET A 307 -4.24 2.06 3.61
N GLY A 308 -3.72 0.86 3.89
CA GLY A 308 -4.00 0.11 5.09
C GLY A 308 -3.51 0.81 6.35
N LEU A 309 -2.25 1.21 6.38
CA LEU A 309 -1.69 2.00 7.49
C LEU A 309 -2.43 3.34 7.67
N ALA A 310 -2.77 4.00 6.56
CA ALA A 310 -3.54 5.23 6.62
C ALA A 310 -4.92 5.01 7.28
N ALA A 311 -5.63 3.95 6.91
CA ALA A 311 -6.90 3.58 7.52
C ALA A 311 -6.76 3.28 9.02
N HIS A 312 -5.71 2.54 9.41
CA HIS A 312 -5.39 2.27 10.81
C HIS A 312 -5.15 3.57 11.61
N ILE A 313 -4.32 4.48 11.11
CA ILE A 313 -4.08 5.79 11.76
C ILE A 313 -5.37 6.61 11.89
N LEU A 314 -6.23 6.60 10.87
CA LEU A 314 -7.52 7.31 10.93
C LEU A 314 -8.44 6.72 12.02
N VAL A 315 -8.47 5.40 12.17
CA VAL A 315 -9.23 4.73 13.23
C VAL A 315 -8.72 5.17 14.60
N GLU A 316 -7.44 5.09 14.86
CA GLU A 316 -6.87 5.45 16.16
C GLU A 316 -7.07 6.92 16.50
N ARG A 317 -6.87 7.82 15.52
CA ARG A 317 -6.94 9.26 15.76
C ARG A 317 -8.37 9.78 15.85
N TYR A 318 -9.26 9.30 14.99
CA TYR A 318 -10.53 9.98 14.74
C TYR A 318 -11.78 9.16 14.94
N LEU A 319 -11.75 7.81 14.79
CA LEU A 319 -12.96 7.01 14.81
C LEU A 319 -13.49 6.84 16.24
N HIS A 320 -14.79 7.03 16.43
CA HIS A 320 -15.44 6.75 17.71
C HIS A 320 -15.51 5.23 17.97
N PRO A 321 -15.29 4.72 19.19
CA PRO A 321 -15.30 3.28 19.48
C PRO A 321 -16.59 2.54 19.10
N GLU A 322 -17.73 3.23 19.10
CA GLU A 322 -19.04 2.68 18.71
C GLU A 322 -19.32 2.83 17.20
N ALA A 323 -18.35 3.26 16.41
CA ALA A 323 -18.49 3.46 14.98
C ALA A 323 -17.61 2.50 14.21
N LYS A 324 -17.98 2.26 12.97
CA LYS A 324 -17.20 1.56 11.94
C LYS A 324 -17.39 2.27 10.62
N GLY A 325 -16.55 1.99 9.67
CA GLY A 325 -16.69 2.64 8.37
C GLY A 325 -15.91 1.96 7.28
N ILE A 326 -15.86 2.63 6.15
CA ILE A 326 -15.04 2.24 5.01
C ILE A 326 -14.35 3.48 4.45
N MET A 327 -13.06 3.36 4.17
CA MET A 327 -12.28 4.32 3.41
C MET A 327 -12.14 3.82 1.97
N ARG A 328 -12.39 4.69 1.00
CA ARG A 328 -12.27 4.36 -0.42
C ARG A 328 -11.42 5.38 -1.15
N LEU A 329 -10.74 4.92 -2.19
CA LEU A 329 -10.20 5.76 -3.24
C LEU A 329 -11.16 5.68 -4.44
N GLU A 330 -11.73 6.80 -4.81
CA GLU A 330 -12.76 6.88 -5.84
C GLU A 330 -12.34 7.81 -6.97
N TYR A 331 -12.73 7.48 -8.17
CA TYR A 331 -12.53 8.29 -9.37
C TYR A 331 -13.84 8.46 -10.13
N GLN A 332 -14.14 9.71 -10.46
CA GLN A 332 -15.23 10.03 -11.38
C GLN A 332 -14.92 11.35 -12.11
N PRO A 333 -15.12 11.46 -13.43
CA PRO A 333 -15.07 12.73 -14.12
C PRO A 333 -16.06 13.74 -13.49
N LYS A 334 -15.59 14.95 -13.13
CA LYS A 334 -16.42 15.98 -12.47
C LYS A 334 -17.03 15.52 -11.14
N PHE A 335 -16.24 14.82 -10.34
CA PHE A 335 -16.68 14.21 -9.08
C PHE A 335 -17.05 15.25 -8.01
N GLY A 336 -16.46 16.45 -8.05
CA GLY A 336 -16.60 17.45 -7.00
C GLY A 336 -18.04 17.82 -6.65
N ARG A 337 -18.92 18.00 -7.63
CA ARG A 337 -20.33 18.33 -7.36
C ARG A 337 -21.07 17.21 -6.63
N LEU A 338 -20.81 15.96 -7.02
CA LEU A 338 -21.40 14.80 -6.36
C LEU A 338 -20.92 14.66 -4.92
N LEU A 339 -19.62 14.82 -4.69
CA LEU A 339 -19.05 14.78 -3.35
C LEU A 339 -19.65 15.84 -2.42
N GLN A 340 -19.78 17.08 -2.90
CA GLN A 340 -20.44 18.16 -2.15
C GLN A 340 -21.89 17.83 -1.83
N GLN A 341 -22.61 17.23 -2.76
CA GLN A 341 -23.99 16.80 -2.57
C GLN A 341 -24.09 15.73 -1.47
N ILE A 342 -23.23 14.70 -1.52
CA ILE A 342 -23.21 13.61 -0.53
C ILE A 342 -22.84 14.17 0.86
N GLN A 343 -21.81 15.01 0.97
CA GLN A 343 -21.44 15.63 2.23
C GLN A 343 -22.55 16.49 2.86
N ASN A 344 -23.37 17.15 2.03
CA ASN A 344 -24.51 17.93 2.51
C ASN A 344 -25.70 17.05 2.92
N GLN A 345 -25.88 15.88 2.30
CA GLN A 345 -26.97 14.93 2.63
C GLN A 345 -26.63 14.08 3.87
N GLU A 346 -25.38 13.68 4.00
CA GLU A 346 -24.87 12.81 5.05
C GLU A 346 -23.65 13.47 5.75
N PRO A 347 -23.83 14.62 6.42
CA PRO A 347 -22.71 15.32 7.02
C PRO A 347 -22.08 14.48 8.13
N LEU A 348 -20.75 14.54 8.24
CA LEU A 348 -20.03 13.89 9.32
C LEU A 348 -20.44 14.45 10.67
N THR A 349 -20.85 13.59 11.58
CA THR A 349 -21.18 13.94 12.96
C THR A 349 -20.06 13.51 13.90
N ILE A 350 -19.84 14.32 14.94
CA ILE A 350 -18.82 14.13 15.96
C ILE A 350 -19.49 13.77 17.29
N LYS A 351 -18.99 12.74 17.97
CA LYS A 351 -19.36 12.36 19.32
C LYS A 351 -18.09 12.21 20.15
N ASP A 352 -18.04 12.85 21.31
CA ASP A 352 -16.87 12.83 22.22
C ASP A 352 -15.54 13.20 21.50
N GLY A 353 -15.59 14.15 20.57
CA GLY A 353 -14.43 14.59 19.78
C GLY A 353 -13.99 13.62 18.68
N LYS A 354 -14.73 12.54 18.43
CA LYS A 354 -14.42 11.51 17.45
C LYS A 354 -15.51 11.41 16.36
N TRP A 355 -15.12 10.95 15.18
CA TRP A 355 -16.03 10.69 14.06
C TRP A 355 -17.01 9.56 14.39
N HIS A 356 -18.28 9.83 14.28
CA HIS A 356 -19.31 8.90 14.72
C HIS A 356 -20.20 8.37 13.60
N HIS A 357 -20.67 9.24 12.70
CA HIS A 357 -21.55 8.87 11.59
C HIS A 357 -21.46 9.88 10.46
N GLY A 358 -21.64 9.45 9.21
CA GLY A 358 -21.73 10.30 8.03
C GLY A 358 -20.56 10.15 7.08
N PHE A 359 -20.52 11.04 6.09
CA PHE A 359 -19.57 11.02 4.98
C PHE A 359 -18.60 12.20 5.05
N LEU A 360 -17.34 11.96 4.69
CA LEU A 360 -16.32 12.98 4.51
C LEU A 360 -15.38 12.62 3.36
N ALA A 361 -15.08 13.59 2.49
CA ALA A 361 -13.92 13.53 1.61
C ALA A 361 -12.68 14.05 2.37
N LEU A 362 -11.62 13.26 2.43
CA LEU A 362 -10.38 13.59 3.16
C LEU A 362 -9.44 14.51 2.37
N ASN A 363 -9.84 14.94 1.22
CA ASN A 363 -9.15 15.92 0.39
C ASN A 363 -10.08 17.08 0.03
N PRO A 364 -9.55 18.26 -0.29
CA PRO A 364 -10.38 19.40 -0.72
C PRO A 364 -11.22 19.06 -1.94
N VAL A 365 -12.48 19.46 -1.91
CA VAL A 365 -13.43 19.19 -2.99
C VAL A 365 -13.72 20.49 -3.74
N THR A 366 -13.34 20.55 -5.00
CA THR A 366 -13.63 21.63 -5.96
C THR A 366 -14.42 21.08 -7.14
N GLU A 367 -14.94 21.92 -8.03
CA GLU A 367 -15.62 21.45 -9.25
C GLU A 367 -14.70 20.61 -10.15
N GLU A 368 -13.38 20.86 -10.11
CA GLU A 368 -12.35 20.15 -10.92
C GLU A 368 -11.86 18.85 -10.30
N THR A 369 -12.31 18.51 -9.08
CA THR A 369 -11.92 17.27 -8.40
C THR A 369 -12.39 16.05 -9.17
N GLN A 370 -11.47 15.13 -9.43
CA GLN A 370 -11.74 13.85 -10.11
C GLN A 370 -11.45 12.66 -9.21
N TYR A 371 -10.46 12.78 -8.31
CA TYR A 371 -10.10 11.75 -7.35
C TYR A 371 -10.45 12.21 -5.94
N ALA A 372 -10.96 11.29 -5.14
CA ALA A 372 -11.21 11.54 -3.73
C ALA A 372 -10.86 10.32 -2.88
N ILE A 373 -10.27 10.56 -1.73
CA ILE A 373 -10.20 9.59 -0.64
C ILE A 373 -11.37 9.93 0.29
N THR A 374 -12.34 9.03 0.36
CA THR A 374 -13.60 9.22 1.09
C THR A 374 -13.71 8.28 2.27
N ILE A 375 -14.41 8.70 3.30
CA ILE A 375 -14.84 7.84 4.39
C ILE A 375 -16.37 7.88 4.50
N ASN A 376 -16.95 6.72 4.75
CA ASN A 376 -18.36 6.58 5.13
C ASN A 376 -18.42 5.84 6.46
N ILE A 377 -18.96 6.47 7.49
CA ILE A 377 -18.98 6.00 8.86
C ILE A 377 -20.43 5.70 9.28
N THR A 378 -20.60 4.54 9.89
CA THR A 378 -21.87 4.07 10.42
C THR A 378 -21.71 3.61 11.87
N ASN A 379 -22.80 3.58 12.61
CA ASN A 379 -22.81 3.00 13.95
C ASN A 379 -22.69 1.46 13.88
N ILE A 380 -22.12 0.86 14.92
CA ILE A 380 -22.02 -0.60 15.09
C ILE A 380 -23.38 -1.19 15.39
#